data_df0c2a782957ed38210f11e6670b0434
#
_entry.id   df0c2a782957ed38210f11e6670b0434
#
_cell.length_a   1.000
_cell.length_b   1.000
_cell.length_c   1.000
_cell.angle_alpha   90.00
_cell.angle_beta   90.00
_cell.angle_gamma   90.00
#
_symmetry.space_group_name_H-M   'P 1'
#
loop_
_entity.id
_entity.type
_entity.pdbx_description
1 polymer ?
#
loop_
_entity_poly.entity_id
_entity_poly.type
_entity_poly.pdbx_seq_one_letter_code
_entity_poly.pdbx_strand_id
1 'polypeptide(L)'
;VASRLSLEPRRPGEPLVLCGVDLAIESLVIDQAPLSPEEYSFADGRLTIPNVPGQPFVLETRCRLDPYSNSSLEGLYASGGLLSTQCEAEGFRRISLHPDRPDVLSRWQVRIEASRSSCPVLLSNGNAVQEESVGADRHAVTWDDPFPKPSYLFALVAGDLREIRDHYTTASGRQVTLRLHVEEGDEPFTAHAMASLKRSMQWDESVYNLEYDLDEYNIVAVRHFNMGAMENKSLNIFNSKLVLADAETATDAELERIESVIAHEYFHNWSGNRITCRDWFQLSLKEGLTVFRD
;
A
#
# COMPACT_ATOMS: atom_id res chain seq x y z
N VAL A 1 7.76 14.14 1.04
CA VAL A 1 6.81 13.45 1.93
C VAL A 1 6.77 14.15 3.26
N ALA A 2 5.58 14.45 3.78
CA ALA A 2 5.38 14.90 5.15
C ALA A 2 4.65 13.79 5.91
N SER A 3 5.08 13.47 7.12
CA SER A 3 4.38 12.51 7.97
C SER A 3 4.15 13.09 9.37
N ARG A 4 3.09 12.59 10.01
CA ARG A 4 2.74 12.92 11.38
C ARG A 4 2.46 11.61 12.12
N LEU A 5 3.32 11.30 13.09
CA LEU A 5 3.25 10.09 13.90
C LEU A 5 2.79 10.44 15.31
N SER A 6 1.67 9.86 15.74
CA SER A 6 1.26 9.91 17.16
C SER A 6 1.91 8.71 17.85
N LEU A 7 2.83 8.97 18.75
CA LEU A 7 3.69 7.98 19.40
C LEU A 7 3.41 7.92 20.90
N GLU A 8 3.40 6.71 21.43
CA GLU A 8 3.33 6.45 22.87
C GLU A 8 4.54 5.63 23.31
N PRO A 9 5.42 6.18 24.16
CA PRO A 9 6.61 5.48 24.63
C PRO A 9 6.25 4.27 25.50
N ARG A 10 6.67 3.08 25.10
CA ARG A 10 6.54 1.88 25.94
C ARG A 10 7.53 1.87 27.10
N ARG A 11 8.66 2.56 26.92
CA ARG A 11 9.74 2.70 27.92
C ARG A 11 10.18 4.16 27.98
N PRO A 12 9.64 4.95 28.90
CA PRO A 12 10.05 6.34 29.07
C PRO A 12 11.56 6.45 29.33
N GLY A 13 12.21 7.43 28.68
CA GLY A 13 13.65 7.67 28.81
C GLY A 13 14.54 6.88 27.85
N GLU A 14 13.98 5.97 27.04
CA GLU A 14 14.71 5.36 25.92
C GLU A 14 14.67 6.25 24.68
N PRO A 15 15.72 6.27 23.84
CA PRO A 15 15.73 6.98 22.57
C PRO A 15 14.64 6.49 21.64
N LEU A 16 14.06 7.39 20.83
CA LEU A 16 13.26 7.01 19.68
C LEU A 16 14.18 6.64 18.52
N VAL A 17 13.99 5.45 17.97
CA VAL A 17 14.72 5.00 16.78
C VAL A 17 13.71 4.72 15.65
N LEU A 18 13.90 5.38 14.51
CA LEU A 18 13.13 5.17 13.29
C LEU A 18 14.05 4.70 12.16
N CYS A 19 13.51 3.89 11.26
CA CYS A 19 14.19 3.50 10.04
C CYS A 19 13.99 4.56 8.95
N GLY A 20 15.04 4.81 8.14
CA GLY A 20 14.99 5.69 6.98
C GLY A 20 16.17 5.40 6.06
N VAL A 21 15.92 5.21 4.77
CA VAL A 21 16.95 4.90 3.78
C VAL A 21 16.76 5.81 2.57
N ASP A 22 17.84 6.39 2.07
CA ASP A 22 17.85 7.28 0.89
C ASP A 22 16.89 8.50 1.03
N LEU A 23 16.71 8.99 2.25
CA LEU A 23 15.86 10.14 2.56
C LEU A 23 16.72 11.37 2.88
N ALA A 24 16.38 12.51 2.27
CA ALA A 24 16.90 13.82 2.71
C ALA A 24 15.92 14.39 3.72
N ILE A 25 16.31 14.44 5.00
CA ILE A 25 15.48 15.03 6.08
C ILE A 25 15.50 16.56 5.95
N GLU A 26 14.33 17.17 5.79
CA GLU A 26 14.17 18.62 5.70
C GLU A 26 13.76 19.24 7.04
N SER A 27 12.93 18.54 7.83
CA SER A 27 12.57 19.01 9.18
C SER A 27 12.07 17.85 10.06
N LEU A 28 12.33 17.99 11.36
CA LEU A 28 11.80 17.16 12.44
C LEU A 28 11.21 18.09 13.50
N VAL A 29 9.98 17.77 13.95
CA VAL A 29 9.27 18.59 14.94
C VAL A 29 8.61 17.66 15.95
N ILE A 30 8.85 17.88 17.25
CA ILE A 30 8.16 17.18 18.34
C ILE A 30 7.25 18.17 19.05
N ASP A 31 5.93 17.86 19.11
CA ASP A 31 4.92 18.68 19.80
C ASP A 31 5.03 20.17 19.45
N GLN A 32 5.16 20.51 18.16
CA GLN A 32 5.33 21.84 17.59
C GLN A 32 6.73 22.48 17.84
N ALA A 33 7.64 21.82 18.56
CA ALA A 33 9.01 22.30 18.76
C ALA A 33 9.93 21.68 17.68
N PRO A 34 10.57 22.48 16.81
CA PRO A 34 11.52 21.99 15.84
C PRO A 34 12.78 21.48 16.54
N LEU A 35 13.31 20.34 16.03
CA LEU A 35 14.60 19.80 16.48
C LEU A 35 15.75 20.42 15.69
N SER A 36 16.80 20.81 16.41
CA SER A 36 18.07 21.21 15.81
C SER A 36 18.89 19.97 15.39
N PRO A 37 19.85 20.10 14.44
CA PRO A 37 20.67 18.97 13.98
C PRO A 37 21.46 18.24 15.08
N GLU A 38 21.74 18.91 16.21
CA GLU A 38 22.45 18.35 17.35
C GLU A 38 21.58 17.48 18.25
N GLU A 39 20.25 17.54 18.10
CA GLU A 39 19.30 16.81 18.93
C GLU A 39 18.96 15.43 18.39
N TYR A 40 19.45 15.09 17.19
CA TYR A 40 19.27 13.77 16.58
C TYR A 40 20.51 13.34 15.80
N SER A 41 20.57 12.06 15.48
CA SER A 41 21.54 11.51 14.52
C SER A 41 20.83 10.73 13.44
N PHE A 42 21.30 10.84 12.19
CA PHE A 42 20.80 10.04 11.10
C PHE A 42 21.99 9.36 10.40
N ALA A 43 22.17 8.08 10.66
CA ALA A 43 23.27 7.28 10.12
C ALA A 43 22.82 5.82 9.97
N ASP A 44 23.44 5.09 9.04
CA ASP A 44 23.23 3.65 8.83
C ASP A 44 21.74 3.26 8.68
N GLY A 45 20.97 4.10 8.00
CA GLY A 45 19.55 3.85 7.78
C GLY A 45 18.67 4.04 9.02
N ARG A 46 19.15 4.76 10.03
CA ARG A 46 18.43 5.01 11.30
C ARG A 46 18.48 6.45 11.72
N LEU A 47 17.30 6.99 12.05
CA LEU A 47 17.16 8.23 12.81
C LEU A 47 17.10 7.86 14.29
N THR A 48 17.96 8.45 15.11
CA THR A 48 17.94 8.31 16.57
C THR A 48 17.73 9.67 17.20
N ILE A 49 16.66 9.81 18.01
CA ILE A 49 16.37 11.00 18.82
C ILE A 49 16.56 10.59 20.29
N PRO A 50 17.67 10.99 20.94
CA PRO A 50 18.01 10.54 22.30
C PRO A 50 17.00 10.98 23.36
N ASN A 51 16.47 12.20 23.23
CA ASN A 51 15.59 12.80 24.21
C ASN A 51 14.21 13.01 23.62
N VAL A 52 13.27 12.17 23.99
CA VAL A 52 11.84 12.30 23.60
C VAL A 52 10.97 12.41 24.85
N PRO A 53 9.75 12.98 24.75
CA PRO A 53 8.81 13.02 25.86
C PRO A 53 8.53 11.63 26.44
N GLY A 54 8.46 11.50 27.76
CA GLY A 54 8.13 10.25 28.46
C GLY A 54 6.63 9.92 28.47
N GLN A 55 5.81 10.74 27.83
CA GLN A 55 4.36 10.64 27.66
C GLN A 55 4.02 10.65 26.15
N PRO A 56 2.78 10.36 25.74
CA PRO A 56 2.39 10.41 24.33
C PRO A 56 2.72 11.78 23.70
N PHE A 57 3.28 11.76 22.50
CA PHE A 57 3.69 12.94 21.75
C PHE A 57 3.48 12.77 20.25
N VAL A 58 3.61 13.85 19.50
CA VAL A 58 3.51 13.87 18.05
C VAL A 58 4.88 14.19 17.47
N LEU A 59 5.36 13.33 16.57
CA LEU A 59 6.51 13.61 15.72
C LEU A 59 6.02 13.95 14.32
N GLU A 60 6.35 15.12 13.82
CA GLU A 60 6.17 15.53 12.44
C GLU A 60 7.51 15.48 11.71
N THR A 61 7.53 14.86 10.54
CA THR A 61 8.73 14.74 9.72
C THR A 61 8.45 15.26 8.31
N ARG A 62 9.45 15.88 7.69
CA ARG A 62 9.45 16.18 6.28
C ARG A 62 10.71 15.65 5.66
N CYS A 63 10.53 14.80 4.62
CA CYS A 63 11.63 14.19 3.88
C CYS A 63 11.44 14.42 2.39
N ARG A 64 12.55 14.51 1.66
CA ARG A 64 12.58 14.50 0.21
C ARG A 64 13.23 13.21 -0.28
N LEU A 65 12.66 12.63 -1.32
CA LEU A 65 13.18 11.46 -2.04
C LEU A 65 12.99 11.68 -3.54
N ASP A 66 13.72 10.94 -4.34
CA ASP A 66 13.62 10.97 -5.80
C ASP A 66 13.21 9.58 -6.31
N PRO A 67 11.92 9.36 -6.62
CA PRO A 67 11.45 8.07 -7.13
C PRO A 67 11.96 7.74 -8.54
N TYR A 68 12.39 8.73 -9.31
CA TYR A 68 12.91 8.52 -10.66
C TYR A 68 14.34 7.98 -10.68
N SER A 69 15.12 8.24 -9.65
CA SER A 69 16.46 7.66 -9.47
C SER A 69 16.46 6.31 -8.75
N ASN A 70 15.31 5.89 -8.22
CA ASN A 70 15.18 4.64 -7.47
C ASN A 70 15.13 3.43 -8.41
N SER A 71 16.25 2.71 -8.51
CA SER A 71 16.38 1.47 -9.30
C SER A 71 16.23 0.18 -8.46
N SER A 72 16.02 0.28 -7.14
CA SER A 72 15.85 -0.88 -6.28
C SER A 72 14.47 -1.55 -6.42
N LEU A 73 13.47 -0.83 -6.95
CA LEU A 73 12.06 -1.22 -7.00
C LEU A 73 11.48 -1.53 -5.60
N GLU A 74 12.04 -0.87 -4.59
CA GLU A 74 11.57 -0.89 -3.19
C GLU A 74 11.26 0.53 -2.72
N GLY A 75 10.26 0.69 -1.86
CA GLY A 75 9.72 2.00 -1.51
C GLY A 75 8.94 2.60 -2.66
N LEU A 76 9.03 3.90 -2.87
CA LEU A 76 8.40 4.61 -3.99
C LEU A 76 9.37 4.71 -5.17
N TYR A 77 8.96 4.27 -6.34
CA TYR A 77 9.75 4.29 -7.58
C TYR A 77 8.90 4.65 -8.79
N ALA A 78 9.55 5.07 -9.86
CA ALA A 78 8.92 5.35 -11.14
C ALA A 78 9.03 4.13 -12.08
N SER A 79 7.94 3.77 -12.73
CA SER A 79 7.85 2.68 -13.70
C SER A 79 6.93 3.05 -14.86
N GLY A 80 7.48 3.18 -16.08
CA GLY A 80 6.67 3.40 -17.28
C GLY A 80 5.78 4.66 -17.27
N GLY A 81 6.13 5.69 -16.52
CA GLY A 81 5.32 6.91 -16.35
C GLY A 81 4.41 6.87 -15.09
N LEU A 82 4.34 5.73 -14.41
CA LEU A 82 3.64 5.59 -13.13
C LEU A 82 4.61 5.74 -11.97
N LEU A 83 4.11 6.26 -10.85
CA LEU A 83 4.73 6.14 -9.54
C LEU A 83 4.04 4.99 -8.81
N SER A 84 4.82 4.04 -8.32
CA SER A 84 4.32 2.85 -7.63
C SER A 84 5.18 2.54 -6.40
N THR A 85 4.63 1.79 -5.47
CA THR A 85 5.32 1.39 -4.25
C THR A 85 5.46 -0.12 -4.16
N GLN A 86 6.57 -0.57 -3.53
CA GLN A 86 6.74 -1.91 -2.98
C GLN A 86 7.35 -1.79 -1.59
N CYS A 87 6.61 -2.18 -0.56
CA CYS A 87 7.02 -1.99 0.83
C CYS A 87 7.38 -3.28 1.57
N GLU A 88 6.93 -4.44 1.13
CA GLU A 88 7.36 -5.71 1.72
C GLU A 88 8.78 -6.08 1.22
N ALA A 89 9.70 -6.44 2.10
CA ALA A 89 9.57 -6.55 3.57
C ALA A 89 9.86 -5.22 4.29
N GLU A 90 10.82 -4.40 3.83
CA GLU A 90 11.38 -3.23 4.54
C GLU A 90 11.51 -1.99 3.63
N GLY A 91 10.62 -1.88 2.61
CA GLY A 91 10.67 -0.79 1.62
C GLY A 91 10.06 0.52 2.12
N PHE A 92 9.17 0.51 3.12
CA PHE A 92 8.52 1.74 3.58
C PHE A 92 9.53 2.77 4.12
N ARG A 93 10.63 2.32 4.70
CA ARG A 93 11.74 3.18 5.18
C ARG A 93 12.40 4.03 4.09
N ARG A 94 12.16 3.71 2.80
CA ARG A 94 12.58 4.51 1.64
C ARG A 94 11.57 5.59 1.26
N ILE A 95 10.42 5.65 1.94
CA ILE A 95 9.35 6.62 1.69
C ILE A 95 9.29 7.66 2.81
N SER A 96 9.34 7.20 4.05
CA SER A 96 9.26 8.05 5.24
C SER A 96 9.97 7.41 6.43
N LEU A 97 10.34 8.25 7.40
CA LEU A 97 10.86 7.78 8.69
C LEU A 97 9.75 7.08 9.46
N HIS A 98 9.96 5.81 9.83
CA HIS A 98 8.95 4.99 10.50
C HIS A 98 9.61 3.87 11.32
N PRO A 99 8.99 3.37 12.41
CA PRO A 99 9.41 2.11 13.02
C PRO A 99 8.97 0.94 12.11
N ASP A 100 9.72 0.75 11.02
CA ASP A 100 9.39 -0.12 9.89
C ASP A 100 9.57 -1.59 10.21
N ARG A 101 8.61 -2.12 10.99
CA ARG A 101 8.55 -3.50 11.50
C ARG A 101 7.11 -4.03 11.42
N PRO A 102 6.89 -5.32 11.17
CA PRO A 102 5.55 -5.89 11.04
C PRO A 102 4.72 -5.91 12.33
N ASP A 103 5.37 -5.88 13.51
CA ASP A 103 4.69 -5.82 14.82
C ASP A 103 4.25 -4.42 15.23
N VAL A 104 4.56 -3.39 14.43
CA VAL A 104 4.13 -2.01 14.68
C VAL A 104 2.93 -1.69 13.80
N LEU A 105 1.76 -1.73 14.39
CA LEU A 105 0.50 -1.48 13.72
C LEU A 105 0.04 -0.03 13.92
N SER A 106 -0.36 0.62 12.83
CA SER A 106 -0.88 1.99 12.85
C SER A 106 -2.12 2.12 11.99
N ARG A 107 -3.00 3.06 12.32
CA ARG A 107 -4.03 3.56 11.40
C ARG A 107 -3.42 4.57 10.47
N TRP A 108 -3.90 4.58 9.23
CA TRP A 108 -3.28 5.36 8.17
C TRP A 108 -4.30 6.30 7.54
N GLN A 109 -3.93 7.56 7.44
CA GLN A 109 -4.58 8.52 6.55
C GLN A 109 -3.51 9.08 5.63
N VAL A 110 -3.78 9.04 4.33
CA VAL A 110 -2.80 9.40 3.29
C VAL A 110 -3.43 10.43 2.36
N ARG A 111 -2.83 11.61 2.26
CA ARG A 111 -3.18 12.63 1.27
C ARG A 111 -2.10 12.66 0.20
N ILE A 112 -2.48 12.39 -1.03
CA ILE A 112 -1.63 12.46 -2.20
C ILE A 112 -2.01 13.69 -2.99
N GLU A 113 -1.02 14.50 -3.39
CA GLU A 113 -1.22 15.67 -4.22
C GLU A 113 -0.27 15.64 -5.41
N ALA A 114 -0.80 15.77 -6.62
CA ALA A 114 -0.03 15.77 -7.86
C ALA A 114 -0.62 16.69 -8.93
N SER A 115 0.11 16.84 -10.04
CA SER A 115 -0.41 17.46 -11.25
C SER A 115 -1.48 16.56 -11.87
N ARG A 116 -2.64 17.10 -12.20
CA ARG A 116 -3.75 16.37 -12.82
C ARG A 116 -3.40 15.89 -14.24
N SER A 117 -2.60 16.67 -14.95
CA SER A 117 -2.19 16.33 -16.31
C SER A 117 -1.22 15.14 -16.37
N SER A 118 -0.36 14.96 -15.39
CA SER A 118 0.61 13.85 -15.35
C SER A 118 0.17 12.67 -14.49
N CYS A 119 -0.64 12.91 -13.47
CA CYS A 119 -1.12 11.88 -12.54
C CYS A 119 -2.62 12.11 -12.26
N PRO A 120 -3.50 11.83 -13.25
CA PRO A 120 -4.95 11.95 -13.06
C PRO A 120 -5.50 10.96 -12.02
N VAL A 121 -4.82 9.85 -11.78
CA VAL A 121 -5.18 8.82 -10.81
C VAL A 121 -4.22 8.85 -9.63
N LEU A 122 -4.76 8.92 -8.39
CA LEU A 122 -4.02 8.93 -7.13
C LEU A 122 -4.62 7.90 -6.18
N LEU A 123 -3.93 6.79 -5.93
CA LEU A 123 -4.43 5.66 -5.15
C LEU A 123 -3.58 5.42 -3.91
N SER A 124 -4.24 5.02 -2.82
CA SER A 124 -3.61 4.50 -1.61
C SER A 124 -4.54 3.49 -0.91
N ASN A 125 -4.16 3.04 0.27
CA ASN A 125 -4.92 2.07 1.06
C ASN A 125 -6.19 2.68 1.68
N GLY A 126 -7.22 1.87 1.86
CA GLY A 126 -8.46 2.24 2.53
C GLY A 126 -9.52 2.72 1.56
N ASN A 127 -10.38 3.62 2.02
CA ASN A 127 -11.43 4.26 1.23
C ASN A 127 -11.03 5.69 0.87
N ALA A 128 -11.35 6.13 -0.36
CA ALA A 128 -11.20 7.54 -0.73
C ALA A 128 -12.26 8.37 0.01
N VAL A 129 -11.82 9.28 0.88
CA VAL A 129 -12.72 10.08 1.73
C VAL A 129 -12.84 11.53 1.29
N GLN A 130 -11.90 12.03 0.50
CA GLN A 130 -11.93 13.39 -0.01
C GLN A 130 -11.15 13.50 -1.32
N GLU A 131 -11.71 14.19 -2.28
CA GLU A 131 -11.02 14.64 -3.49
C GLU A 131 -11.19 16.16 -3.61
N GLU A 132 -10.09 16.86 -3.94
CA GLU A 132 -10.07 18.31 -4.03
C GLU A 132 -9.19 18.83 -5.17
N SER A 133 -9.56 19.96 -5.76
CA SER A 133 -8.69 20.67 -6.69
C SER A 133 -7.78 21.63 -5.93
N VAL A 134 -6.48 21.58 -6.22
CA VAL A 134 -5.44 22.40 -5.58
C VAL A 134 -4.81 23.31 -6.63
N GLY A 135 -5.44 24.45 -6.89
CA GLY A 135 -5.02 25.36 -7.98
C GLY A 135 -5.39 24.88 -9.37
N ALA A 136 -4.72 25.38 -10.41
CA ALA A 136 -5.14 25.24 -11.80
C ALA A 136 -4.94 23.82 -12.36
N ASP A 137 -3.81 23.15 -12.06
CA ASP A 137 -3.45 21.83 -12.60
C ASP A 137 -3.23 20.77 -11.51
N ARG A 138 -3.35 21.12 -10.25
CA ARG A 138 -3.11 20.17 -9.15
C ARG A 138 -4.42 19.69 -8.55
N HIS A 139 -4.42 18.45 -8.11
CA HIS A 139 -5.49 17.85 -7.32
C HIS A 139 -4.91 17.01 -6.18
N ALA A 140 -5.75 16.71 -5.23
CA ALA A 140 -5.40 15.82 -4.14
C ALA A 140 -6.52 14.85 -3.83
N VAL A 141 -6.14 13.65 -3.39
CA VAL A 141 -7.05 12.63 -2.87
C VAL A 141 -6.58 12.23 -1.48
N THR A 142 -7.51 12.20 -0.54
CA THR A 142 -7.27 11.71 0.82
C THR A 142 -7.91 10.33 0.97
N TRP A 143 -7.09 9.39 1.42
CA TRP A 143 -7.45 8.00 1.70
C TRP A 143 -7.43 7.76 3.20
N ASP A 144 -8.37 6.99 3.72
CA ASP A 144 -8.45 6.60 5.13
C ASP A 144 -8.57 5.08 5.24
N ASP A 145 -7.58 4.47 5.90
CA ASP A 145 -7.61 3.05 6.26
C ASP A 145 -7.87 2.94 7.77
N PRO A 146 -9.11 2.58 8.16
CA PRO A 146 -9.51 2.55 9.56
C PRO A 146 -8.90 1.36 10.32
N PHE A 147 -8.36 0.36 9.62
CA PHE A 147 -7.82 -0.83 10.23
C PHE A 147 -6.31 -0.68 10.48
N PRO A 148 -5.85 -0.95 11.72
CA PRO A 148 -4.42 -0.92 12.01
C PRO A 148 -3.67 -1.94 11.14
N LYS A 149 -2.64 -1.48 10.43
CA LYS A 149 -1.76 -2.32 9.62
C LYS A 149 -0.29 -1.94 9.80
N PRO A 150 0.65 -2.86 9.55
CA PRO A 150 2.07 -2.55 9.50
C PRO A 150 2.42 -1.78 8.22
N SER A 151 3.58 -1.15 8.24
CA SER A 151 4.09 -0.32 7.13
C SER A 151 4.34 -1.11 5.83
N TYR A 152 4.61 -2.41 5.90
CA TYR A 152 4.87 -3.21 4.69
C TYR A 152 3.63 -3.36 3.79
N LEU A 153 2.42 -3.15 4.34
CA LEU A 153 1.15 -3.17 3.59
C LEU A 153 0.75 -1.80 3.01
N PHE A 154 1.57 -0.78 3.24
CA PHE A 154 1.36 0.52 2.64
C PHE A 154 1.54 0.46 1.12
N ALA A 155 0.61 1.09 0.40
CA ALA A 155 0.73 1.28 -1.04
C ALA A 155 0.32 2.68 -1.47
N LEU A 156 0.98 3.15 -2.53
CA LEU A 156 0.65 4.35 -3.26
C LEU A 156 0.90 4.09 -4.75
N VAL A 157 -0.07 4.46 -5.59
CA VAL A 157 0.09 4.50 -7.03
C VAL A 157 -0.40 5.85 -7.55
N ALA A 158 0.37 6.48 -8.43
CA ALA A 158 -0.02 7.72 -9.09
C ALA A 158 0.42 7.71 -10.56
N GLY A 159 -0.48 8.12 -11.45
CA GLY A 159 -0.17 8.19 -12.87
C GLY A 159 -1.39 8.24 -13.77
N ASP A 160 -1.19 8.07 -15.07
CA ASP A 160 -2.27 8.00 -16.05
C ASP A 160 -2.68 6.54 -16.26
N LEU A 161 -3.78 6.15 -15.63
CA LEU A 161 -4.35 4.81 -15.68
C LEU A 161 -5.81 4.86 -16.13
N ARG A 162 -6.24 3.81 -16.79
CA ARG A 162 -7.64 3.55 -17.16
C ARG A 162 -8.29 2.70 -16.09
N GLU A 163 -9.49 3.09 -15.66
CA GLU A 163 -10.26 2.39 -14.62
C GLU A 163 -11.33 1.51 -15.26
N ILE A 164 -11.35 0.23 -14.89
CA ILE A 164 -12.45 -0.70 -15.15
C ILE A 164 -13.16 -0.91 -13.82
N ARG A 165 -14.44 -0.53 -13.76
CA ARG A 165 -15.24 -0.57 -12.54
C ARG A 165 -16.31 -1.64 -12.60
N ASP A 166 -16.48 -2.32 -11.47
CA ASP A 166 -17.57 -3.25 -11.24
C ASP A 166 -17.97 -3.23 -9.75
N HIS A 167 -18.91 -4.05 -9.36
CA HIS A 167 -19.41 -4.14 -7.99
C HIS A 167 -19.56 -5.58 -7.55
N TYR A 168 -19.39 -5.80 -6.26
CA TYR A 168 -19.72 -7.05 -5.59
C TYR A 168 -20.69 -6.77 -4.43
N THR A 169 -21.75 -7.58 -4.31
CA THR A 169 -22.67 -7.50 -3.17
C THR A 169 -22.32 -8.62 -2.20
N THR A 170 -21.90 -8.26 -1.00
CA THR A 170 -21.51 -9.20 0.05
C THR A 170 -22.73 -9.99 0.57
N ALA A 171 -22.50 -11.08 1.29
CA ALA A 171 -23.56 -11.88 1.88
C ALA A 171 -24.48 -11.07 2.82
N SER A 172 -23.94 -10.05 3.52
CA SER A 172 -24.72 -9.12 4.35
C SER A 172 -25.49 -8.06 3.54
N GLY A 173 -25.33 -8.01 2.22
CA GLY A 173 -25.98 -7.05 1.31
C GLY A 173 -25.24 -5.72 1.14
N ARG A 174 -24.01 -5.59 1.65
CA ARG A 174 -23.18 -4.40 1.45
C ARG A 174 -22.58 -4.41 0.04
N GLN A 175 -22.56 -3.28 -0.63
CA GLN A 175 -21.90 -3.12 -1.93
C GLN A 175 -20.43 -2.74 -1.77
N VAL A 176 -19.55 -3.46 -2.47
CA VAL A 176 -18.13 -3.16 -2.59
C VAL A 176 -17.87 -2.74 -4.03
N THR A 177 -17.24 -1.59 -4.21
CA THR A 177 -16.77 -1.12 -5.52
C THR A 177 -15.44 -1.83 -5.85
N LEU A 178 -15.41 -2.51 -6.99
CA LEU A 178 -14.22 -3.17 -7.51
C LEU A 178 -13.63 -2.34 -8.65
N ARG A 179 -12.33 -2.07 -8.60
CA ARG A 179 -11.65 -1.30 -9.63
C ARG A 179 -10.37 -2.00 -10.06
N LEU A 180 -10.21 -2.18 -11.36
CA LEU A 180 -8.95 -2.55 -11.97
C LEU A 180 -8.38 -1.33 -12.68
N HIS A 181 -7.13 -1.01 -12.39
CA HIS A 181 -6.41 0.10 -13.00
C HIS A 181 -5.30 -0.44 -13.89
N VAL A 182 -5.34 -0.08 -15.17
CA VAL A 182 -4.42 -0.59 -16.20
C VAL A 182 -3.89 0.56 -17.05
N GLU A 183 -2.84 0.32 -17.83
CA GLU A 183 -2.38 1.26 -18.84
C GLU A 183 -3.40 1.37 -20.00
N GLU A 184 -3.36 2.48 -20.74
CA GLU A 184 -4.22 2.70 -21.90
C GLU A 184 -4.06 1.59 -22.93
N GLY A 185 -5.19 1.00 -23.37
CA GLY A 185 -5.24 -0.10 -24.32
C GLY A 185 -5.27 -1.49 -23.70
N ASP A 186 -5.05 -1.62 -22.39
CA ASP A 186 -5.11 -2.90 -21.66
C ASP A 186 -6.53 -3.23 -21.14
N GLU A 187 -7.49 -2.29 -21.24
CA GLU A 187 -8.85 -2.44 -20.70
C GLU A 187 -9.58 -3.71 -21.20
N PRO A 188 -9.48 -4.10 -22.48
CA PRO A 188 -10.16 -5.30 -22.99
C PRO A 188 -9.70 -6.62 -22.37
N PHE A 189 -8.50 -6.63 -21.76
CA PHE A 189 -7.85 -7.85 -21.26
C PHE A 189 -8.09 -8.10 -19.76
N THR A 190 -8.97 -7.33 -19.11
CA THR A 190 -9.19 -7.36 -17.65
C THR A 190 -10.35 -8.26 -17.21
N ALA A 191 -11.19 -8.70 -18.13
CA ALA A 191 -12.46 -9.38 -17.80
C ALA A 191 -12.27 -10.64 -16.95
N HIS A 192 -11.24 -11.45 -17.24
CA HIS A 192 -10.95 -12.68 -16.49
C HIS A 192 -10.53 -12.37 -15.05
N ALA A 193 -9.66 -11.38 -14.84
CA ALA A 193 -9.22 -10.95 -13.50
C ALA A 193 -10.39 -10.43 -12.65
N MET A 194 -11.28 -9.60 -13.23
CA MET A 194 -12.47 -9.12 -12.54
C MET A 194 -13.41 -10.26 -12.13
N ALA A 195 -13.63 -11.22 -13.04
CA ALA A 195 -14.46 -12.39 -12.72
C ALA A 195 -13.82 -13.28 -11.65
N SER A 196 -12.49 -13.44 -11.68
CA SER A 196 -11.72 -14.20 -10.68
C SER A 196 -11.83 -13.55 -9.30
N LEU A 197 -11.69 -12.23 -9.20
CA LEU A 197 -11.87 -11.50 -7.95
C LEU A 197 -13.25 -11.74 -7.34
N LYS A 198 -14.32 -11.66 -8.13
CA LYS A 198 -15.68 -11.92 -7.65
C LYS A 198 -15.87 -13.35 -7.17
N ARG A 199 -15.29 -14.34 -7.87
CA ARG A 199 -15.31 -15.75 -7.44
C ARG A 199 -14.58 -15.94 -6.11
N SER A 200 -13.42 -15.29 -5.93
CA SER A 200 -12.63 -15.34 -4.69
C SER A 200 -13.41 -14.75 -3.51
N MET A 201 -14.08 -13.60 -3.71
CA MET A 201 -14.93 -12.98 -2.69
C MET A 201 -16.09 -13.90 -2.30
N GLN A 202 -16.79 -14.47 -3.28
CA GLN A 202 -17.89 -15.41 -3.04
C GLN A 202 -17.43 -16.68 -2.33
N TRP A 203 -16.28 -17.21 -2.69
CA TRP A 203 -15.71 -18.40 -2.08
C TRP A 203 -15.37 -18.16 -0.60
N ASP A 204 -14.72 -17.05 -0.28
CA ASP A 204 -14.34 -16.70 1.09
C ASP A 204 -15.56 -16.51 2.00
N GLU A 205 -16.61 -15.88 1.48
CA GLU A 205 -17.88 -15.76 2.20
C GLU A 205 -18.56 -17.13 2.42
N SER A 206 -18.58 -17.99 1.39
CA SER A 206 -19.27 -19.27 1.45
C SER A 206 -18.57 -20.32 2.32
N VAL A 207 -17.24 -20.32 2.33
CA VAL A 207 -16.41 -21.34 3.01
C VAL A 207 -16.02 -20.90 4.42
N TYR A 208 -15.63 -19.64 4.58
CA TYR A 208 -15.12 -19.11 5.87
C TYR A 208 -16.03 -18.07 6.52
N ASN A 209 -17.12 -17.65 5.87
CA ASN A 209 -17.99 -16.58 6.33
C ASN A 209 -17.22 -15.26 6.53
N LEU A 210 -16.27 -15.00 5.65
CA LEU A 210 -15.41 -13.82 5.68
C LEU A 210 -15.79 -12.87 4.55
N GLU A 211 -16.43 -11.75 4.88
CA GLU A 211 -16.73 -10.68 3.95
C GLU A 211 -15.54 -9.72 3.83
N TYR A 212 -15.39 -9.11 2.66
CA TYR A 212 -14.46 -7.99 2.51
C TYR A 212 -14.89 -6.81 3.39
N ASP A 213 -13.98 -6.13 4.02
CA ASP A 213 -14.22 -5.25 5.16
C ASP A 213 -14.10 -3.74 4.87
N LEU A 214 -13.85 -3.35 3.60
CA LEU A 214 -13.85 -1.96 3.12
C LEU A 214 -14.88 -1.76 2.00
N ASP A 215 -15.08 -0.51 1.56
CA ASP A 215 -16.07 -0.18 0.53
C ASP A 215 -15.50 -0.23 -0.88
N GLU A 216 -14.16 -0.22 -1.00
CA GLU A 216 -13.43 -0.24 -2.25
C GLU A 216 -12.34 -1.30 -2.25
N TYR A 217 -12.20 -2.01 -3.37
CA TYR A 217 -11.09 -2.92 -3.65
C TYR A 217 -10.44 -2.54 -4.98
N ASN A 218 -9.17 -2.21 -4.93
CA ASN A 218 -8.41 -1.74 -6.08
C ASN A 218 -7.32 -2.76 -6.44
N ILE A 219 -7.18 -3.06 -7.72
CA ILE A 219 -6.07 -3.79 -8.32
C ILE A 219 -5.40 -2.86 -9.32
N VAL A 220 -4.08 -2.77 -9.29
CA VAL A 220 -3.28 -2.04 -10.27
C VAL A 220 -2.35 -3.00 -10.99
N ALA A 221 -2.42 -3.04 -12.31
CA ALA A 221 -1.51 -3.79 -13.15
C ALA A 221 -0.31 -2.91 -13.54
N VAL A 222 0.90 -3.31 -13.17
CA VAL A 222 2.14 -2.59 -13.49
C VAL A 222 3.06 -3.47 -14.34
N ARG A 223 3.79 -2.88 -15.29
CA ARG A 223 4.68 -3.64 -16.18
C ARG A 223 6.02 -3.98 -15.55
N HIS A 224 6.55 -3.09 -14.72
CA HIS A 224 7.83 -3.27 -14.04
C HIS A 224 7.59 -3.46 -12.54
N PHE A 225 7.51 -4.71 -12.16
CA PHE A 225 7.30 -5.13 -10.79
C PHE A 225 8.22 -6.32 -10.48
N ASN A 226 8.94 -6.27 -9.37
CA ASN A 226 9.91 -7.30 -9.00
C ASN A 226 9.30 -8.55 -8.37
N MET A 227 7.97 -8.54 -8.15
CA MET A 227 7.19 -9.66 -7.62
C MET A 227 6.08 -10.09 -8.60
N GLY A 228 5.37 -11.15 -8.29
CA GLY A 228 4.16 -11.54 -9.01
C GLY A 228 3.02 -10.57 -8.73
N ALA A 229 2.70 -10.42 -7.46
CA ALA A 229 1.73 -9.48 -6.94
C ALA A 229 2.06 -9.13 -5.49
N MET A 230 1.29 -8.22 -4.88
CA MET A 230 1.42 -7.80 -3.49
C MET A 230 0.06 -7.43 -2.91
N GLU A 231 -0.25 -7.97 -1.76
CA GLU A 231 -1.51 -7.90 -1.05
C GLU A 231 -1.79 -6.57 -0.33
N ASN A 232 -1.13 -5.48 -0.63
CA ASN A 232 -1.33 -4.20 0.06
C ASN A 232 -2.82 -3.93 0.33
N LYS A 233 -3.18 -3.64 1.57
CA LYS A 233 -4.58 -3.54 2.00
C LYS A 233 -5.39 -2.65 1.07
N SER A 234 -6.44 -3.20 0.45
CA SER A 234 -7.37 -2.58 -0.50
C SER A 234 -6.78 -2.04 -1.80
N LEU A 235 -5.47 -2.11 -2.01
CA LEU A 235 -4.76 -1.66 -3.20
C LEU A 235 -3.68 -2.69 -3.57
N ASN A 236 -4.11 -3.82 -4.13
CA ASN A 236 -3.18 -4.85 -4.60
C ASN A 236 -2.46 -4.38 -5.87
N ILE A 237 -1.15 -4.62 -5.91
CA ILE A 237 -0.32 -4.28 -7.07
C ILE A 237 0.15 -5.58 -7.71
N PHE A 238 -0.07 -5.73 -9.00
CA PHE A 238 0.20 -6.93 -9.78
C PHE A 238 1.18 -6.65 -10.91
N ASN A 239 2.04 -7.59 -11.20
CA ASN A 239 2.65 -7.65 -12.52
C ASN A 239 1.53 -7.82 -13.55
N SER A 240 1.52 -7.01 -14.62
CA SER A 240 0.44 -6.97 -15.61
C SER A 240 0.14 -8.33 -16.24
N LYS A 241 1.13 -9.21 -16.39
CA LYS A 241 0.95 -10.59 -16.91
C LYS A 241 0.08 -11.51 -16.03
N LEU A 242 -0.21 -11.09 -14.79
CA LEU A 242 -1.06 -11.80 -13.83
C LEU A 242 -2.45 -11.16 -13.66
N VAL A 243 -2.78 -10.20 -14.53
CA VAL A 243 -4.08 -9.53 -14.60
C VAL A 243 -4.65 -9.60 -16.02
N LEU A 244 -3.78 -9.39 -17.02
CA LEU A 244 -4.19 -9.22 -18.41
C LEU A 244 -4.20 -10.56 -19.15
N ALA A 245 -5.34 -10.91 -19.72
CA ALA A 245 -5.50 -12.09 -20.58
C ALA A 245 -6.40 -11.77 -21.78
N ASP A 246 -5.94 -12.10 -22.96
CA ASP A 246 -6.76 -12.09 -24.16
C ASP A 246 -7.57 -13.39 -24.22
N ALA A 247 -8.89 -13.28 -24.27
CA ALA A 247 -9.80 -14.43 -24.26
C ALA A 247 -9.64 -15.37 -25.47
N GLU A 248 -9.08 -14.88 -26.59
CA GLU A 248 -8.89 -15.66 -27.82
C GLU A 248 -7.54 -16.39 -27.86
N THR A 249 -6.53 -15.85 -27.16
CA THR A 249 -5.14 -16.32 -27.27
C THR A 249 -4.55 -16.87 -25.97
N ALA A 250 -5.14 -16.53 -24.81
CA ALA A 250 -4.68 -17.03 -23.53
C ALA A 250 -4.88 -18.55 -23.40
N THR A 251 -3.88 -19.23 -22.88
CA THR A 251 -3.96 -20.66 -22.57
C THR A 251 -4.72 -20.90 -21.27
N ASP A 252 -5.27 -22.10 -21.09
CA ASP A 252 -5.92 -22.51 -19.83
C ASP A 252 -4.98 -22.33 -18.62
N ALA A 253 -3.70 -22.63 -18.77
CA ALA A 253 -2.70 -22.49 -17.71
C ALA A 253 -2.44 -21.02 -17.33
N GLU A 254 -2.51 -20.09 -18.28
CA GLU A 254 -2.41 -18.64 -17.99
C GLU A 254 -3.66 -18.13 -17.28
N LEU A 255 -4.84 -18.56 -17.71
CA LEU A 255 -6.10 -18.19 -17.07
C LEU A 255 -6.18 -18.73 -15.63
N GLU A 256 -5.82 -20.00 -15.42
CA GLU A 256 -5.75 -20.62 -14.10
C GLU A 256 -4.76 -19.88 -13.18
N ARG A 257 -3.58 -19.50 -13.71
CA ARG A 257 -2.59 -18.76 -12.95
C ARG A 257 -3.08 -17.37 -12.55
N ILE A 258 -3.78 -16.65 -13.43
CA ILE A 258 -4.36 -15.34 -13.09
C ILE A 258 -5.39 -15.51 -11.98
N GLU A 259 -6.29 -16.50 -12.11
CA GLU A 259 -7.30 -16.77 -11.09
C GLU A 259 -6.69 -17.10 -9.73
N SER A 260 -5.68 -18.01 -9.71
CA SER A 260 -4.96 -18.39 -8.49
C SER A 260 -4.30 -17.17 -7.82
N VAL A 261 -3.56 -16.34 -8.56
CA VAL A 261 -2.87 -15.19 -7.95
C VAL A 261 -3.86 -14.09 -7.53
N ILE A 262 -4.94 -13.84 -8.27
CA ILE A 262 -6.02 -12.92 -7.84
C ILE A 262 -6.66 -13.42 -6.54
N ALA A 263 -6.92 -14.73 -6.43
CA ALA A 263 -7.47 -15.33 -5.22
C ALA A 263 -6.49 -15.21 -4.05
N HIS A 264 -5.21 -15.52 -4.27
CA HIS A 264 -4.14 -15.41 -3.30
C HIS A 264 -4.08 -14.01 -2.67
N GLU A 265 -3.97 -12.97 -3.49
CA GLU A 265 -3.89 -11.59 -3.00
C GLU A 265 -5.18 -11.15 -2.29
N TYR A 266 -6.34 -11.59 -2.78
CA TYR A 266 -7.60 -11.31 -2.09
C TYR A 266 -7.68 -12.00 -0.72
N PHE A 267 -7.28 -13.26 -0.62
CA PHE A 267 -7.34 -14.02 0.63
C PHE A 267 -6.39 -13.48 1.69
N HIS A 268 -5.32 -12.83 1.29
CA HIS A 268 -4.47 -12.08 2.21
C HIS A 268 -5.20 -10.98 2.96
N ASN A 269 -6.37 -10.51 2.50
CA ASN A 269 -7.14 -9.52 3.25
C ASN A 269 -7.35 -9.92 4.71
N TRP A 270 -7.52 -11.22 4.98
CA TRP A 270 -7.64 -11.79 6.31
C TRP A 270 -6.32 -12.44 6.78
N SER A 271 -5.77 -13.39 6.03
CA SER A 271 -4.52 -14.07 6.38
C SER A 271 -3.30 -13.31 5.86
N GLY A 272 -2.86 -12.32 6.60
CA GLY A 272 -1.74 -11.41 6.26
C GLY A 272 -2.03 -9.96 6.62
N ASN A 273 -3.23 -9.45 6.30
CA ASN A 273 -3.58 -8.05 6.52
C ASN A 273 -4.29 -7.83 7.85
N ARG A 274 -5.49 -8.39 8.04
CA ARG A 274 -6.23 -8.27 9.31
C ARG A 274 -5.59 -9.09 10.42
N ILE A 275 -5.08 -10.27 10.10
CA ILE A 275 -4.25 -11.12 10.96
C ILE A 275 -2.86 -11.12 10.35
N THR A 276 -2.02 -10.18 10.79
CA THR A 276 -0.71 -9.90 10.18
C THR A 276 0.44 -10.64 10.87
N CYS A 277 1.61 -10.66 10.22
CA CYS A 277 2.83 -11.23 10.77
C CYS A 277 3.30 -10.47 12.02
N ARG A 278 3.69 -11.18 13.07
CA ARG A 278 4.37 -10.59 14.21
C ARG A 278 5.82 -10.21 13.88
N ASP A 279 6.48 -11.05 13.12
CA ASP A 279 7.88 -10.87 12.67
C ASP A 279 8.10 -11.66 11.38
N TRP A 280 9.21 -11.40 10.68
CA TRP A 280 9.50 -12.01 9.38
C TRP A 280 9.87 -13.51 9.45
N PHE A 281 10.21 -14.04 10.63
CA PHE A 281 10.41 -15.48 10.81
C PHE A 281 9.09 -16.27 10.71
N GLN A 282 7.96 -15.59 10.81
CA GLN A 282 6.63 -16.18 10.72
C GLN A 282 5.93 -15.91 9.37
N LEU A 283 6.68 -15.52 8.35
CA LEU A 283 6.18 -15.28 7.00
C LEU A 283 5.34 -16.44 6.46
N SER A 284 5.78 -17.69 6.73
CA SER A 284 5.05 -18.91 6.31
C SER A 284 3.63 -19.02 6.88
N LEU A 285 3.32 -18.34 7.97
CA LEU A 285 1.96 -18.36 8.52
C LEU A 285 0.98 -17.54 7.67
N LYS A 286 1.40 -16.40 7.14
CA LYS A 286 0.56 -15.66 6.20
C LYS A 286 0.54 -16.32 4.82
N GLU A 287 1.71 -16.64 4.26
CA GLU A 287 1.81 -17.22 2.92
C GLU A 287 1.21 -18.63 2.85
N GLY A 288 1.59 -19.52 3.78
CA GLY A 288 1.10 -20.89 3.77
C GLY A 288 -0.41 -21.02 4.00
N LEU A 289 -1.00 -20.17 4.87
CA LEU A 289 -2.45 -20.14 5.05
C LEU A 289 -3.18 -19.60 3.83
N THR A 290 -2.57 -18.65 3.12
CA THR A 290 -3.14 -18.08 1.90
C THR A 290 -3.01 -19.04 0.73
N VAL A 291 -1.85 -19.67 0.53
CA VAL A 291 -1.65 -20.73 -0.48
C VAL A 291 -2.56 -21.94 -0.25
N PHE A 292 -2.92 -22.25 0.99
CA PHE A 292 -3.90 -23.31 1.27
C PHE A 292 -5.31 -22.95 0.80
N ARG A 293 -5.59 -21.69 0.63
CA ARG A 293 -6.93 -21.16 0.29
C ARG A 293 -7.09 -20.83 -1.21
N ASP A 294 -5.99 -20.55 -1.91
CA ASP A 294 -5.98 -20.17 -3.35
C ASP A 294 -6.05 -21.36 -4.33
#